data_199e209d0572eca4f41f563adc059a7e
#
_entry.id   199e209d0572eca4f41f563adc059a7e
#
_cell.length_a   1.000
_cell.length_b   1.000
_cell.length_c   1.000
_cell.angle_alpha   90.00
_cell.angle_beta   90.00
_cell.angle_gamma   90.00
#
_symmetry.space_group_name_H-M   'P 1'
#
loop_
_entity.id
_entity.type
_entity.pdbx_description
1 polymer ?
#
loop_
_entity_poly.entity_id
_entity_poly.type
_entity_poly.pdbx_seq_one_letter_code
_entity_poly.pdbx_strand_id
1 'polypeptide(L)'
;MSQLLVGAGGWAYFHVPGAEDLEAYSQAFDFVELNSSYYEMPDPYSVAGWRKRVPSDFHFSVRCPRIIVDHYGLNLLPGARILLNRLEEICRTLEAEVLTVLISGSSPIKPSELSARVKDFLDAFKTGDTAVALEFRDLTPSGEALDIMKERGAAHCVDLSRENPAYEGKILYSRLFGKGEKNIYEFDDSELREITKKASEPKYEKSILAFHGVRMYRDAGRVKSFIQKGFFPKITSRIGAESIRGILSEDAQFPISKSNLVKDQGWKVFQDNREVRKISAVLEKLPDQNYNSLDDLMTQLQNHQDLFQTN
;
A
#
# COMPACT_ATOMS: atom_id res chain seq x y z
N MET A 1 6.90 0.26 -23.37
CA MET A 1 6.19 1.13 -22.41
C MET A 1 6.37 0.51 -21.03
N SER A 2 6.60 1.32 -19.99
CA SER A 2 6.63 0.84 -18.61
C SER A 2 5.28 0.22 -18.24
N GLN A 3 5.27 -0.97 -17.67
CA GLN A 3 4.05 -1.61 -17.16
C GLN A 3 3.78 -1.08 -15.75
N LEU A 4 2.56 -0.55 -15.51
CA LEU A 4 2.14 -0.10 -14.18
C LEU A 4 1.00 -0.99 -13.68
N LEU A 5 1.28 -1.77 -12.62
CA LEU A 5 0.32 -2.63 -11.95
C LEU A 5 -0.18 -1.96 -10.68
N VAL A 6 -1.49 -2.02 -10.43
CA VAL A 6 -2.14 -1.38 -9.28
C VAL A 6 -3.07 -2.36 -8.59
N GLY A 7 -2.91 -2.51 -7.28
CA GLY A 7 -3.76 -3.37 -6.47
C GLY A 7 -3.55 -3.15 -4.97
N ALA A 8 -3.92 -4.14 -4.18
CA ALA A 8 -3.92 -4.04 -2.72
C ALA A 8 -3.13 -5.18 -2.04
N GLY A 9 -2.88 -5.01 -0.75
CA GLY A 9 -2.22 -5.99 0.11
C GLY A 9 -3.15 -7.11 0.55
N GLY A 10 -3.82 -7.75 -0.39
CA GLY A 10 -4.74 -8.86 -0.18
C GLY A 10 -6.15 -8.61 -0.74
N TRP A 11 -6.96 -9.65 -0.77
CA TRP A 11 -8.33 -9.62 -1.29
C TRP A 11 -9.38 -10.00 -0.25
N ALA A 12 -9.01 -10.46 0.94
CA ALA A 12 -9.91 -11.03 1.95
C ALA A 12 -11.03 -10.09 2.44
N TYR A 13 -10.89 -8.79 2.23
CA TYR A 13 -11.91 -7.78 2.57
C TYR A 13 -12.59 -7.19 1.32
N PHE A 14 -12.33 -7.74 0.14
CA PHE A 14 -12.98 -7.33 -1.11
C PHE A 14 -14.18 -8.24 -1.36
N HIS A 15 -15.27 -7.95 -0.67
CA HIS A 15 -16.45 -8.77 -0.72
C HIS A 15 -17.51 -8.22 -1.69
N VAL A 16 -17.91 -9.05 -2.65
CA VAL A 16 -19.01 -8.79 -3.57
C VAL A 16 -20.09 -9.86 -3.37
N PRO A 17 -21.32 -9.50 -2.97
CA PRO A 17 -22.37 -10.48 -2.74
C PRO A 17 -22.61 -11.39 -3.94
N GLY A 18 -22.56 -12.70 -3.71
CA GLY A 18 -22.78 -13.71 -4.76
C GLY A 18 -21.55 -14.05 -5.62
N ALA A 19 -20.38 -13.48 -5.35
CA ALA A 19 -19.13 -13.79 -6.01
C ALA A 19 -18.07 -14.27 -5.00
N GLU A 20 -17.10 -15.05 -5.45
CA GLU A 20 -15.94 -15.45 -4.68
C GLU A 20 -14.95 -14.27 -4.63
N ASP A 21 -14.39 -13.99 -3.46
CA ASP A 21 -13.66 -12.75 -3.19
C ASP A 21 -12.48 -12.51 -4.14
N LEU A 22 -11.65 -13.54 -4.42
CA LEU A 22 -10.50 -13.41 -5.31
C LEU A 22 -10.93 -13.23 -6.77
N GLU A 23 -11.97 -13.94 -7.20
CA GLU A 23 -12.50 -13.80 -8.57
C GLU A 23 -13.08 -12.39 -8.78
N ALA A 24 -13.89 -11.90 -7.83
CA ALA A 24 -14.41 -10.53 -7.87
C ALA A 24 -13.30 -9.49 -7.85
N TYR A 25 -12.27 -9.70 -7.01
CA TYR A 25 -11.10 -8.83 -6.93
C TYR A 25 -10.35 -8.76 -8.27
N SER A 26 -10.12 -9.90 -8.93
CA SER A 26 -9.39 -9.97 -10.19
C SER A 26 -10.11 -9.31 -11.37
N GLN A 27 -11.43 -9.11 -11.27
CA GLN A 27 -12.19 -8.32 -12.25
C GLN A 27 -11.99 -6.80 -12.04
N ALA A 28 -11.68 -6.38 -10.83
CA ALA A 28 -11.48 -4.98 -10.49
C ALA A 28 -10.02 -4.52 -10.63
N PHE A 29 -9.07 -5.41 -10.35
CA PHE A 29 -7.64 -5.11 -10.28
C PHE A 29 -6.82 -6.09 -11.10
N ASP A 30 -5.61 -5.67 -11.50
CA ASP A 30 -4.68 -6.47 -12.30
C ASP A 30 -3.63 -7.18 -11.43
N PHE A 31 -3.55 -6.80 -10.15
CA PHE A 31 -2.47 -7.19 -9.25
C PHE A 31 -2.96 -7.35 -7.82
N VAL A 32 -2.36 -8.30 -7.08
CA VAL A 32 -2.53 -8.43 -5.63
C VAL A 32 -1.24 -8.86 -4.94
N GLU A 33 -0.97 -8.33 -3.73
CA GLU A 33 0.05 -8.86 -2.85
C GLU A 33 -0.54 -9.98 -1.97
N LEU A 34 0.01 -11.18 -2.01
CA LEU A 34 -0.31 -12.26 -1.08
C LEU A 34 0.29 -11.93 0.30
N ASN A 35 -0.45 -11.15 1.08
CA ASN A 35 -0.01 -10.66 2.38
C ASN A 35 -0.06 -11.72 3.49
N SER A 36 -0.97 -12.70 3.39
CA SER A 36 -1.15 -13.76 4.39
C SER A 36 0.08 -14.66 4.54
N SER A 37 0.87 -14.86 3.48
CA SER A 37 2.11 -15.65 3.50
C SER A 37 3.16 -15.15 4.51
N TYR A 38 3.08 -13.87 4.91
CA TYR A 38 3.92 -13.31 5.98
C TYR A 38 3.67 -13.96 7.35
N TYR A 39 2.43 -14.32 7.63
CA TYR A 39 2.01 -14.90 8.91
C TYR A 39 2.04 -16.41 8.88
N GLU A 40 1.52 -17.00 7.82
CA GLU A 40 1.39 -18.43 7.65
C GLU A 40 1.66 -18.82 6.19
N MET A 41 2.47 -19.86 6.00
CA MET A 41 2.77 -20.38 4.68
C MET A 41 1.54 -21.12 4.14
N PRO A 42 0.96 -20.69 3.02
CA PRO A 42 -0.21 -21.36 2.47
C PRO A 42 0.12 -22.76 1.98
N ASP A 43 -0.90 -23.63 1.97
CA ASP A 43 -0.75 -24.96 1.40
C ASP A 43 -0.71 -24.92 -0.15
N PRO A 44 -0.01 -25.86 -0.80
CA PRO A 44 0.17 -25.86 -2.26
C PRO A 44 -1.14 -25.95 -3.05
N TYR A 45 -2.17 -26.62 -2.51
CA TYR A 45 -3.47 -26.77 -3.21
C TYR A 45 -4.21 -25.44 -3.24
N SER A 46 -4.21 -24.71 -2.13
CA SER A 46 -4.76 -23.34 -2.07
C SER A 46 -4.07 -22.42 -3.05
N VAL A 47 -2.73 -22.44 -3.09
CA VAL A 47 -1.93 -21.62 -4.02
C VAL A 47 -2.27 -21.92 -5.49
N ALA A 48 -2.30 -23.21 -5.85
CA ALA A 48 -2.69 -23.65 -7.19
C ALA A 48 -4.15 -23.29 -7.52
N GLY A 49 -5.03 -23.36 -6.50
CA GLY A 49 -6.42 -22.94 -6.59
C GLY A 49 -6.56 -21.46 -6.88
N TRP A 50 -5.79 -20.59 -6.23
CA TRP A 50 -5.81 -19.15 -6.48
C TRP A 50 -5.37 -18.80 -7.90
N ARG A 51 -4.26 -19.39 -8.38
CA ARG A 51 -3.79 -19.13 -9.76
C ARG A 51 -4.84 -19.51 -10.80
N LYS A 52 -5.58 -20.62 -10.60
CA LYS A 52 -6.62 -21.10 -11.54
C LYS A 52 -7.89 -20.25 -11.56
N ARG A 53 -8.17 -19.50 -10.47
CA ARG A 53 -9.39 -18.70 -10.34
C ARG A 53 -9.29 -17.31 -10.93
N VAL A 54 -8.11 -16.87 -11.31
CA VAL A 54 -7.87 -15.55 -11.86
C VAL A 54 -7.41 -15.65 -13.31
N PRO A 55 -7.60 -14.60 -14.14
CA PRO A 55 -7.09 -14.55 -15.50
C PRO A 55 -5.58 -14.80 -15.59
N SER A 56 -5.10 -15.28 -16.73
CA SER A 56 -3.66 -15.56 -16.94
C SER A 56 -2.79 -14.31 -16.88
N ASP A 57 -3.35 -13.14 -17.21
CA ASP A 57 -2.72 -11.82 -17.13
C ASP A 57 -2.87 -11.14 -15.78
N PHE A 58 -3.42 -11.83 -14.78
CA PHE A 58 -3.48 -11.34 -13.42
C PHE A 58 -2.17 -11.60 -12.67
N HIS A 59 -1.64 -10.60 -12.00
CA HIS A 59 -0.33 -10.60 -11.38
C HIS A 59 -0.39 -10.77 -9.87
N PHE A 60 0.58 -11.51 -9.32
CA PHE A 60 0.76 -11.70 -7.88
C PHE A 60 2.12 -11.16 -7.43
N SER A 61 2.20 -10.69 -6.20
CA SER A 61 3.43 -10.70 -5.41
C SER A 61 3.23 -11.51 -4.14
N VAL A 62 4.31 -11.96 -3.54
CA VAL A 62 4.30 -12.81 -2.35
C VAL A 62 5.10 -12.14 -1.26
N ARG A 63 4.62 -12.15 -0.02
CA ARG A 63 5.41 -11.71 1.12
C ARG A 63 6.24 -12.85 1.69
N CYS A 64 7.51 -12.59 1.93
CA CYS A 64 8.39 -13.49 2.65
C CYS A 64 7.83 -13.73 4.06
N PRO A 65 7.70 -14.99 4.50
CA PRO A 65 7.28 -15.31 5.87
C PRO A 65 8.16 -14.65 6.91
N ARG A 66 7.55 -14.01 7.89
CA ARG A 66 8.28 -13.29 8.96
C ARG A 66 9.30 -14.16 9.70
N ILE A 67 9.04 -15.47 9.82
CA ILE A 67 9.94 -16.40 10.50
C ILE A 67 11.34 -16.44 9.85
N ILE A 68 11.46 -16.25 8.53
CA ILE A 68 12.75 -16.21 7.82
C ILE A 68 13.55 -14.97 8.26
N VAL A 69 12.89 -13.85 8.53
CA VAL A 69 13.53 -12.60 8.98
C VAL A 69 13.60 -12.53 10.50
N ASP A 70 12.47 -12.70 11.20
CA ASP A 70 12.35 -12.41 12.63
C ASP A 70 12.95 -13.51 13.53
N HIS A 71 13.02 -14.75 13.05
CA HIS A 71 13.59 -15.86 13.80
C HIS A 71 14.99 -16.24 13.27
N TYR A 72 15.12 -16.41 11.96
CA TYR A 72 16.39 -16.83 11.37
C TYR A 72 17.33 -15.67 11.02
N GLY A 73 16.87 -14.41 11.06
CA GLY A 73 17.68 -13.25 10.71
C GLY A 73 18.27 -13.35 9.29
N LEU A 74 17.50 -13.88 8.33
CA LEU A 74 17.97 -14.21 6.97
C LEU A 74 19.15 -15.21 6.93
N ASN A 75 19.47 -15.87 8.06
CA ASN A 75 20.47 -16.92 8.09
C ASN A 75 19.87 -18.20 7.54
N LEU A 76 20.42 -18.68 6.42
CA LEU A 76 19.91 -19.83 5.69
C LEU A 76 20.32 -21.18 6.30
N LEU A 77 20.09 -21.32 7.61
CA LEU A 77 20.17 -22.61 8.30
C LEU A 77 19.18 -23.62 7.70
N PRO A 78 19.34 -24.95 7.96
CA PRO A 78 18.48 -25.95 7.34
C PRO A 78 16.99 -25.68 7.43
N GLY A 79 16.47 -25.21 8.57
CA GLY A 79 15.07 -24.85 8.74
C GLY A 79 14.62 -23.67 7.86
N ALA A 80 15.44 -22.61 7.78
CA ALA A 80 15.18 -21.47 6.89
C ALA A 80 15.24 -21.88 5.41
N ARG A 81 16.15 -22.78 5.06
CA ARG A 81 16.28 -23.30 3.68
C ARG A 81 15.03 -24.07 3.24
N ILE A 82 14.45 -24.88 4.11
CA ILE A 82 13.18 -25.58 3.83
C ILE A 82 12.06 -24.58 3.56
N LEU A 83 11.97 -23.52 4.38
CA LEU A 83 10.96 -22.47 4.19
C LEU A 83 11.20 -21.69 2.89
N LEU A 84 12.46 -21.40 2.56
CA LEU A 84 12.81 -20.71 1.32
C LEU A 84 12.41 -21.53 0.09
N ASN A 85 12.69 -22.84 0.08
CA ASN A 85 12.30 -23.72 -1.01
C ASN A 85 10.77 -23.75 -1.22
N ARG A 86 10.00 -23.83 -0.13
CA ARG A 86 8.54 -23.76 -0.21
C ARG A 86 8.05 -22.39 -0.74
N LEU A 87 8.69 -21.32 -0.31
CA LEU A 87 8.39 -19.98 -0.79
C LEU A 87 8.66 -19.83 -2.29
N GLU A 88 9.76 -20.42 -2.78
CA GLU A 88 10.08 -20.50 -4.21
C GLU A 88 9.01 -21.27 -5.00
N GLU A 89 8.48 -22.37 -4.45
CA GLU A 89 7.38 -23.10 -5.08
C GLU A 89 6.10 -22.26 -5.16
N ILE A 90 5.77 -21.52 -4.11
CA ILE A 90 4.63 -20.58 -4.09
C ILE A 90 4.82 -19.53 -5.17
N CYS A 91 5.99 -18.88 -5.24
CA CYS A 91 6.29 -17.87 -6.23
C CYS A 91 6.16 -18.42 -7.67
N ARG A 92 6.68 -19.62 -7.92
CA ARG A 92 6.57 -20.27 -9.24
C ARG A 92 5.13 -20.64 -9.60
N THR A 93 4.35 -21.18 -8.64
CA THR A 93 2.96 -21.58 -8.88
C THR A 93 2.06 -20.36 -9.16
N LEU A 94 2.28 -19.24 -8.47
CA LEU A 94 1.55 -17.99 -8.71
C LEU A 94 2.09 -17.18 -9.88
N GLU A 95 3.24 -17.57 -10.45
CA GLU A 95 3.97 -16.76 -11.43
C GLU A 95 4.22 -15.35 -10.85
N ALA A 96 4.71 -15.32 -9.59
CA ALA A 96 4.78 -14.08 -8.83
C ALA A 96 5.81 -13.12 -9.43
N GLU A 97 5.41 -11.87 -9.61
CA GLU A 97 6.26 -10.78 -10.11
C GLU A 97 7.36 -10.42 -9.13
N VAL A 98 7.00 -10.37 -7.84
CA VAL A 98 7.89 -9.90 -6.77
C VAL A 98 7.71 -10.75 -5.51
N LEU A 99 8.83 -11.09 -4.87
CA LEU A 99 8.92 -11.50 -3.48
C LEU A 99 9.29 -10.29 -2.64
N THR A 100 8.41 -9.89 -1.71
CA THR A 100 8.67 -8.78 -0.78
C THR A 100 9.23 -9.29 0.53
N VAL A 101 10.40 -8.80 0.93
CA VAL A 101 11.08 -9.15 2.20
C VAL A 101 11.11 -7.93 3.10
N LEU A 102 10.44 -8.01 4.25
CA LEU A 102 10.43 -6.94 5.25
C LEU A 102 11.50 -7.19 6.31
N ILE A 103 12.45 -6.27 6.43
CA ILE A 103 13.47 -6.23 7.48
C ILE A 103 13.16 -5.06 8.39
N SER A 104 12.93 -5.30 9.67
CA SER A 104 12.63 -4.25 10.65
C SER A 104 13.80 -4.03 11.61
N GLY A 105 13.81 -2.87 12.28
CA GLY A 105 14.78 -2.59 13.33
C GLY A 105 14.72 -3.55 14.53
N SER A 106 13.62 -4.31 14.66
CA SER A 106 13.46 -5.38 15.66
C SER A 106 13.95 -6.74 15.20
N SER A 107 14.33 -6.91 13.92
CA SER A 107 14.86 -8.17 13.40
C SER A 107 16.20 -8.52 14.07
N PRO A 108 16.51 -9.82 14.34
CA PRO A 108 17.71 -10.23 15.03
C PRO A 108 18.96 -10.15 14.13
N ILE A 109 19.02 -9.18 13.24
CA ILE A 109 20.13 -8.95 12.32
C ILE A 109 20.96 -7.80 12.84
N LYS A 110 22.20 -8.08 13.21
CA LYS A 110 23.10 -6.99 13.61
C LYS A 110 23.40 -6.09 12.41
N PRO A 111 23.50 -4.76 12.63
CA PRO A 111 23.84 -3.82 11.54
C PRO A 111 25.08 -4.22 10.75
N SER A 112 26.10 -4.76 11.40
CA SER A 112 27.34 -5.25 10.77
C SER A 112 27.18 -6.52 9.94
N GLU A 113 26.09 -7.26 10.12
CA GLU A 113 25.81 -8.50 9.39
C GLU A 113 24.78 -8.28 8.25
N LEU A 114 24.07 -7.14 8.23
CA LEU A 114 22.96 -6.89 7.32
C LEU A 114 23.33 -7.11 5.86
N SER A 115 24.44 -6.51 5.42
CA SER A 115 24.92 -6.62 4.03
C SER A 115 25.17 -8.07 3.63
N ALA A 116 25.85 -8.85 4.47
CA ALA A 116 26.14 -10.26 4.22
C ALA A 116 24.85 -11.10 4.20
N ARG A 117 23.91 -10.88 5.13
CA ARG A 117 22.63 -11.59 5.18
C ARG A 117 21.76 -11.31 3.95
N VAL A 118 21.67 -10.05 3.54
CA VAL A 118 20.96 -9.64 2.32
C VAL A 118 21.59 -10.31 1.11
N LYS A 119 22.92 -10.27 1.00
CA LYS A 119 23.65 -10.95 -0.09
C LYS A 119 23.33 -12.42 -0.16
N ASP A 120 23.50 -13.14 0.95
CA ASP A 120 23.31 -14.60 1.01
C ASP A 120 21.87 -15.00 0.67
N PHE A 121 20.88 -14.22 1.12
CA PHE A 121 19.48 -14.42 0.80
C PHE A 121 19.21 -14.23 -0.69
N LEU A 122 19.68 -13.12 -1.28
CA LEU A 122 19.50 -12.82 -2.71
C LEU A 122 20.21 -13.86 -3.58
N ASP A 123 21.42 -14.29 -3.19
CA ASP A 123 22.17 -15.34 -3.91
C ASP A 123 21.51 -16.71 -3.82
N ALA A 124 20.71 -16.96 -2.79
CA ALA A 124 20.07 -18.24 -2.54
C ALA A 124 18.67 -18.38 -3.15
N PHE A 125 17.92 -17.29 -3.29
CA PHE A 125 16.57 -17.30 -3.86
C PHE A 125 16.62 -17.55 -5.37
N LYS A 126 16.00 -18.63 -5.85
CA LYS A 126 16.11 -19.12 -7.23
C LYS A 126 14.73 -19.40 -7.84
N THR A 127 14.01 -18.37 -8.25
CA THR A 127 12.70 -18.50 -8.89
C THR A 127 12.65 -18.00 -10.34
N GLY A 128 13.79 -17.75 -10.97
CA GLY A 128 13.85 -17.31 -12.36
C GLY A 128 13.36 -15.87 -12.50
N ASP A 129 12.08 -15.67 -12.83
CA ASP A 129 11.53 -14.36 -13.21
C ASP A 129 10.98 -13.55 -12.02
N THR A 130 10.87 -14.14 -10.82
CA THR A 130 10.42 -13.40 -9.63
C THR A 130 11.52 -12.48 -9.11
N ALA A 131 11.29 -11.18 -9.16
CA ALA A 131 12.20 -10.20 -8.56
C ALA A 131 12.09 -10.20 -7.03
N VAL A 132 13.13 -9.72 -6.33
CA VAL A 132 13.08 -9.51 -4.87
C VAL A 132 12.98 -8.01 -4.59
N ALA A 133 12.06 -7.63 -3.69
CA ALA A 133 11.96 -6.28 -3.16
C ALA A 133 12.19 -6.29 -1.66
N LEU A 134 13.16 -5.51 -1.17
CA LEU A 134 13.45 -5.38 0.26
C LEU A 134 12.86 -4.08 0.80
N GLU A 135 12.06 -4.21 1.85
CA GLU A 135 11.48 -3.11 2.63
C GLU A 135 12.22 -3.02 3.97
N PHE A 136 12.66 -1.82 4.34
CA PHE A 136 13.28 -1.57 5.63
C PHE A 136 12.35 -0.71 6.50
N ARG A 137 12.08 -1.13 7.74
CA ARG A 137 11.26 -0.39 8.71
C ARG A 137 12.03 -0.12 9.98
N ASP A 138 11.98 1.13 10.45
CA ASP A 138 12.70 1.55 11.66
C ASP A 138 14.19 1.16 11.61
N LEU A 139 14.73 1.07 10.40
CA LEU A 139 16.09 0.70 10.08
C LEU A 139 16.50 1.37 8.77
N THR A 140 17.63 2.06 8.78
CA THR A 140 18.25 2.58 7.55
C THR A 140 19.28 1.57 7.04
N PRO A 141 19.13 1.05 5.81
CA PRO A 141 20.12 0.15 5.23
C PRO A 141 21.45 0.87 5.01
N SER A 142 22.57 0.16 5.17
CA SER A 142 23.89 0.70 4.83
C SER A 142 24.05 0.89 3.32
N GLY A 143 24.97 1.77 2.91
CA GLY A 143 25.32 1.93 1.49
C GLY A 143 25.75 0.61 0.86
N GLU A 144 26.54 -0.21 1.57
CA GLU A 144 26.95 -1.53 1.11
C GLU A 144 25.76 -2.47 0.87
N ALA A 145 24.75 -2.47 1.75
CA ALA A 145 23.55 -3.29 1.56
C ALA A 145 22.77 -2.82 0.31
N LEU A 146 22.65 -1.51 0.10
CA LEU A 146 22.01 -0.94 -1.09
C LEU A 146 22.76 -1.26 -2.37
N ASP A 147 24.09 -1.22 -2.37
CA ASP A 147 24.93 -1.59 -3.51
C ASP A 147 24.74 -3.07 -3.86
N ILE A 148 24.76 -3.96 -2.86
CA ILE A 148 24.48 -5.39 -3.03
C ILE A 148 23.09 -5.63 -3.63
N MET A 149 22.06 -4.95 -3.13
CA MET A 149 20.71 -5.03 -3.67
C MET A 149 20.66 -4.62 -5.14
N LYS A 150 21.28 -3.49 -5.47
CA LYS A 150 21.34 -2.95 -6.83
C LYS A 150 22.08 -3.89 -7.79
N GLU A 151 23.24 -4.41 -7.40
CA GLU A 151 24.03 -5.36 -8.19
C GLU A 151 23.27 -6.65 -8.50
N ARG A 152 22.39 -7.09 -7.60
CA ARG A 152 21.57 -8.31 -7.76
C ARG A 152 20.19 -8.04 -8.36
N GLY A 153 19.92 -6.81 -8.78
CA GLY A 153 18.66 -6.43 -9.39
C GLY A 153 17.45 -6.46 -8.43
N ALA A 154 17.70 -6.47 -7.11
CA ALA A 154 16.62 -6.35 -6.13
C ALA A 154 16.07 -4.92 -6.11
N ALA A 155 14.80 -4.74 -5.81
CA ALA A 155 14.17 -3.44 -5.67
C ALA A 155 14.25 -2.94 -4.21
N HIS A 156 14.48 -1.64 -4.01
CA HIS A 156 14.26 -1.00 -2.72
C HIS A 156 12.77 -0.65 -2.60
N CYS A 157 12.04 -1.46 -1.82
CA CYS A 157 10.61 -1.26 -1.57
C CYS A 157 10.40 -0.11 -0.58
N VAL A 158 9.63 0.88 -0.99
CA VAL A 158 9.32 2.07 -0.18
C VAL A 158 7.83 2.42 -0.26
N ASP A 159 7.37 3.25 0.65
CA ASP A 159 6.10 3.97 0.51
C ASP A 159 6.35 5.28 -0.26
N LEU A 160 5.99 5.33 -1.55
CA LEU A 160 6.18 6.50 -2.41
C LEU A 160 5.46 7.77 -1.93
N SER A 161 4.53 7.65 -1.01
CA SER A 161 3.90 8.81 -0.38
C SER A 161 4.80 9.48 0.66
N ARG A 162 5.83 8.77 1.12
CA ARG A 162 6.75 9.20 2.19
C ARG A 162 8.16 9.44 1.68
N GLU A 163 8.67 8.55 0.82
CA GLU A 163 10.06 8.59 0.36
C GLU A 163 10.22 8.03 -1.06
N ASN A 164 11.38 8.19 -1.63
CA ASN A 164 11.75 7.60 -2.92
C ASN A 164 12.73 6.43 -2.70
N PRO A 165 12.80 5.44 -3.61
CA PRO A 165 13.83 4.42 -3.56
C PRO A 165 15.25 5.02 -3.53
N ALA A 166 16.14 4.41 -2.76
CA ALA A 166 17.53 4.89 -2.63
C ALA A 166 18.35 4.78 -3.92
N TYR A 167 17.91 3.95 -4.86
CA TYR A 167 18.52 3.80 -6.18
C TYR A 167 17.47 3.45 -7.23
N GLU A 168 17.80 3.66 -8.48
CA GLU A 168 16.97 3.30 -9.63
C GLU A 168 17.26 1.84 -10.03
N GLY A 169 16.21 1.03 -10.06
CA GLY A 169 16.23 -0.36 -10.52
C GLY A 169 15.31 -0.54 -11.73
N LYS A 170 15.25 -1.74 -12.28
CA LYS A 170 14.29 -2.07 -13.35
C LYS A 170 12.85 -2.10 -12.86
N ILE A 171 12.65 -2.51 -11.61
CA ILE A 171 11.36 -2.64 -10.97
C ILE A 171 11.24 -1.62 -9.85
N LEU A 172 10.13 -0.89 -9.86
CA LEU A 172 9.65 -0.10 -8.73
C LEU A 172 8.59 -0.92 -8.00
N TYR A 173 8.79 -1.20 -6.72
CA TYR A 173 7.77 -1.81 -5.87
C TYR A 173 7.47 -0.89 -4.70
N SER A 174 6.22 -0.45 -4.59
CA SER A 174 5.79 0.46 -3.52
C SER A 174 4.64 -0.13 -2.72
N ARG A 175 4.80 -0.16 -1.40
CA ARG A 175 3.76 -0.55 -0.44
C ARG A 175 3.22 0.72 0.22
N LEU A 176 2.02 1.13 -0.18
CA LEU A 176 1.42 2.41 0.16
C LEU A 176 0.55 2.31 1.42
N PHE A 177 1.08 2.77 2.53
CA PHE A 177 0.38 2.86 3.83
C PHE A 177 -0.15 4.28 4.09
N GLY A 178 0.45 5.28 3.41
CA GLY A 178 0.17 6.69 3.65
C GLY A 178 0.85 7.23 4.92
N LYS A 179 0.60 8.49 5.22
CA LYS A 179 1.31 9.23 6.29
C LYS A 179 0.70 9.07 7.68
N GLY A 180 -0.42 8.32 7.80
CA GLY A 180 -1.11 8.08 9.06
C GLY A 180 -0.45 7.02 9.94
N GLU A 181 -0.87 6.96 11.20
CA GLU A 181 -0.48 5.92 12.13
C GLU A 181 -1.33 4.65 11.91
N LYS A 182 -0.77 3.47 12.18
CA LYS A 182 -1.49 2.18 12.11
C LYS A 182 -2.25 1.94 10.81
N ASN A 183 -1.74 2.45 9.69
CA ASN A 183 -2.35 2.37 8.35
C ASN A 183 -3.72 3.08 8.24
N ILE A 184 -4.04 3.97 9.19
CA ILE A 184 -5.24 4.80 9.16
C ILE A 184 -4.94 6.03 8.31
N TYR A 185 -5.16 5.89 7.01
CA TYR A 185 -4.91 6.94 6.02
C TYR A 185 -5.74 6.71 4.78
N GLU A 186 -6.12 7.78 4.12
CA GLU A 186 -6.78 7.81 2.84
C GLU A 186 -6.14 8.89 1.98
N PHE A 187 -5.79 8.56 0.75
CA PHE A 187 -5.08 9.49 -0.14
C PHE A 187 -6.05 10.48 -0.80
N ASP A 188 -5.63 11.74 -0.92
CA ASP A 188 -6.33 12.70 -1.76
C ASP A 188 -5.88 12.63 -3.23
N ASP A 189 -6.53 13.41 -4.12
CA ASP A 189 -6.23 13.39 -5.55
C ASP A 189 -4.82 13.87 -5.86
N SER A 190 -4.30 14.83 -5.12
CA SER A 190 -2.95 15.38 -5.35
C SER A 190 -1.87 14.37 -5.01
N GLU A 191 -2.02 13.67 -3.88
CA GLU A 191 -1.12 12.61 -3.44
C GLU A 191 -1.12 11.42 -4.41
N LEU A 192 -2.31 10.96 -4.83
CA LEU A 192 -2.43 9.86 -5.79
C LEU A 192 -1.86 10.23 -7.16
N ARG A 193 -2.02 11.48 -7.59
CA ARG A 193 -1.42 11.99 -8.85
C ARG A 193 0.11 11.99 -8.77
N GLU A 194 0.67 12.44 -7.66
CA GLU A 194 2.12 12.44 -7.44
C GLU A 194 2.70 11.01 -7.42
N ILE A 195 2.08 10.09 -6.67
CA ILE A 195 2.46 8.68 -6.62
C ILE A 195 2.41 8.06 -8.03
N THR A 196 1.31 8.27 -8.76
CA THR A 196 1.13 7.74 -10.11
C THR A 196 2.18 8.30 -11.07
N LYS A 197 2.50 9.60 -10.97
CA LYS A 197 3.54 10.24 -11.78
C LYS A 197 4.90 9.60 -11.54
N LYS A 198 5.31 9.43 -10.27
CA LYS A 198 6.57 8.75 -9.90
C LYS A 198 6.62 7.31 -10.42
N ALA A 199 5.53 6.57 -10.28
CA ALA A 199 5.44 5.18 -10.74
C ALA A 199 5.42 5.05 -12.27
N SER A 200 5.03 6.09 -12.99
CA SER A 200 4.98 6.10 -14.47
C SER A 200 6.26 6.60 -15.11
N GLU A 201 7.32 6.85 -14.35
CA GLU A 201 8.59 7.30 -14.91
C GLU A 201 9.21 6.24 -15.83
N PRO A 202 9.69 6.62 -17.03
CA PRO A 202 10.16 5.67 -18.05
C PRO A 202 11.44 4.92 -17.67
N LYS A 203 12.09 5.29 -16.58
CA LYS A 203 13.26 4.60 -16.03
C LYS A 203 12.93 3.21 -15.47
N TYR A 204 11.67 2.94 -15.14
CA TYR A 204 11.23 1.63 -14.68
C TYR A 204 10.67 0.81 -15.84
N GLU A 205 11.08 -0.44 -15.97
CA GLU A 205 10.47 -1.41 -16.89
C GLU A 205 9.08 -1.81 -16.38
N LYS A 206 8.98 -1.99 -15.06
CA LYS A 206 7.74 -2.35 -14.35
C LYS A 206 7.61 -1.59 -13.03
N SER A 207 6.43 -1.06 -12.76
CA SER A 207 6.07 -0.43 -11.49
C SER A 207 4.87 -1.12 -10.88
N ILE A 208 4.91 -1.35 -9.57
CA ILE A 208 3.85 -2.03 -8.82
C ILE A 208 3.48 -1.18 -7.61
N LEU A 209 2.21 -0.82 -7.52
CA LEU A 209 1.63 -0.06 -6.42
C LEU A 209 0.68 -0.97 -5.62
N ALA A 210 1.10 -1.37 -4.43
CA ALA A 210 0.33 -2.18 -3.48
C ALA A 210 -0.21 -1.30 -2.35
N PHE A 211 -1.50 -1.02 -2.35
CA PHE A 211 -2.16 -0.21 -1.31
C PHE A 211 -2.45 -1.06 -0.06
N HIS A 212 -2.12 -0.52 1.12
CA HIS A 212 -2.22 -1.21 2.42
C HIS A 212 -3.00 -0.45 3.49
N GLY A 213 -3.48 0.75 3.20
CA GLY A 213 -4.30 1.55 4.12
C GLY A 213 -5.70 0.97 4.35
N VAL A 214 -6.42 1.52 5.32
CA VAL A 214 -7.81 1.12 5.63
C VAL A 214 -8.78 1.31 4.47
N ARG A 215 -8.44 2.13 3.48
CA ARG A 215 -9.22 2.37 2.25
C ARG A 215 -8.51 1.85 1.00
N MET A 216 -7.65 0.82 1.13
CA MET A 216 -6.76 0.32 0.08
C MET A 216 -7.46 0.04 -1.26
N TYR A 217 -8.63 -0.55 -1.26
CA TYR A 217 -9.35 -0.85 -2.52
C TYR A 217 -9.89 0.42 -3.18
N ARG A 218 -10.35 1.40 -2.39
CA ARG A 218 -10.83 2.68 -2.92
C ARG A 218 -9.69 3.47 -3.54
N ASP A 219 -8.57 3.58 -2.84
CA ASP A 219 -7.40 4.30 -3.32
C ASP A 219 -6.78 3.64 -4.57
N ALA A 220 -6.63 2.31 -4.56
CA ALA A 220 -6.19 1.55 -5.73
C ALA A 220 -7.14 1.73 -6.93
N GLY A 221 -8.46 1.64 -6.71
CA GLY A 221 -9.47 1.84 -7.76
C GLY A 221 -9.47 3.25 -8.35
N ARG A 222 -9.21 4.27 -7.50
CA ARG A 222 -9.06 5.67 -7.96
C ARG A 222 -7.83 5.83 -8.86
N VAL A 223 -6.68 5.27 -8.48
CA VAL A 223 -5.47 5.29 -9.32
C VAL A 223 -5.70 4.55 -10.62
N LYS A 224 -6.30 3.36 -10.60
CA LYS A 224 -6.62 2.59 -11.80
C LYS A 224 -7.52 3.39 -12.75
N SER A 225 -8.57 4.02 -12.22
CA SER A 225 -9.45 4.90 -13.00
C SER A 225 -8.69 6.09 -13.59
N PHE A 226 -7.80 6.71 -12.82
CA PHE A 226 -6.98 7.83 -13.30
C PHE A 226 -6.05 7.41 -14.45
N ILE A 227 -5.40 6.26 -14.36
CA ILE A 227 -4.55 5.73 -15.43
C ILE A 227 -5.37 5.49 -16.71
N GLN A 228 -6.57 4.92 -16.57
CA GLN A 228 -7.42 4.55 -17.71
C GLN A 228 -8.15 5.74 -18.35
N LYS A 229 -8.60 6.72 -17.54
CA LYS A 229 -9.54 7.78 -17.96
C LYS A 229 -8.93 9.18 -17.91
N GLY A 230 -7.78 9.37 -17.28
CA GLY A 230 -7.15 10.68 -17.09
C GLY A 230 -7.75 11.53 -15.96
N PHE A 231 -8.73 11.01 -15.21
CA PHE A 231 -9.33 11.71 -14.08
C PHE A 231 -9.70 10.75 -12.94
N PHE A 232 -9.71 11.26 -11.70
CA PHE A 232 -10.16 10.50 -10.54
C PHE A 232 -11.70 10.49 -10.47
N PRO A 233 -12.31 9.35 -10.13
CA PRO A 233 -13.75 9.28 -9.92
C PRO A 233 -14.14 10.04 -8.65
N LYS A 234 -15.36 10.60 -8.65
CA LYS A 234 -15.95 11.16 -7.44
C LYS A 234 -16.15 10.08 -6.37
N ILE A 235 -15.85 10.42 -5.11
CA ILE A 235 -16.01 9.50 -3.98
C ILE A 235 -17.41 9.57 -3.35
N THR A 236 -18.11 10.71 -3.53
CA THR A 236 -19.51 10.91 -3.10
C THR A 236 -20.28 11.69 -4.14
N SER A 237 -21.61 11.58 -4.14
CA SER A 237 -22.49 12.41 -4.96
C SER A 237 -22.65 13.83 -4.43
N ARG A 238 -22.41 14.04 -3.13
CA ARG A 238 -22.44 15.33 -2.46
C ARG A 238 -21.07 15.99 -2.55
N ILE A 239 -21.01 17.31 -2.47
CA ILE A 239 -19.77 18.09 -2.56
C ILE A 239 -19.66 19.08 -1.38
N GLY A 240 -18.44 19.53 -1.10
CA GLY A 240 -18.13 20.51 -0.07
C GLY A 240 -18.58 20.06 1.33
N ALA A 241 -19.22 20.97 2.06
CA ALA A 241 -19.70 20.72 3.41
C ALA A 241 -20.64 19.51 3.52
N GLU A 242 -21.49 19.27 2.52
CA GLU A 242 -22.41 18.12 2.51
C GLU A 242 -21.67 16.78 2.27
N SER A 243 -20.55 16.79 1.56
CA SER A 243 -19.67 15.61 1.48
C SER A 243 -19.04 15.33 2.85
N ILE A 244 -18.54 16.35 3.54
CA ILE A 244 -18.00 16.25 4.91
C ILE A 244 -19.06 15.70 5.86
N ARG A 245 -20.29 16.24 5.82
CA ARG A 245 -21.41 15.76 6.63
C ARG A 245 -21.61 14.24 6.44
N GLY A 246 -21.68 13.78 5.19
CA GLY A 246 -21.89 12.37 4.89
C GLY A 246 -20.80 11.47 5.46
N ILE A 247 -19.55 11.89 5.35
CA ILE A 247 -18.39 11.12 5.83
C ILE A 247 -18.32 11.10 7.36
N LEU A 248 -18.53 12.24 8.02
CA LEU A 248 -18.49 12.31 9.48
C LEU A 248 -19.68 11.60 10.15
N SER A 249 -20.82 11.51 9.45
CA SER A 249 -22.00 10.79 9.97
C SER A 249 -21.79 9.28 10.08
N GLU A 250 -20.72 8.72 9.47
CA GLU A 250 -20.43 7.28 9.54
C GLU A 250 -19.99 6.86 10.96
N ASP A 251 -19.14 7.66 11.63
CA ASP A 251 -18.48 7.25 12.88
C ASP A 251 -18.02 8.38 13.80
N ALA A 252 -18.19 9.66 13.43
CA ALA A 252 -17.80 10.77 14.30
C ALA A 252 -18.71 10.85 15.53
N GLN A 253 -18.09 10.91 16.72
CA GLN A 253 -18.79 10.99 17.99
C GLN A 253 -18.73 12.42 18.55
N PHE A 254 -19.86 12.93 19.06
CA PHE A 254 -20.02 14.24 19.65
C PHE A 254 -20.52 14.12 21.12
N PRO A 255 -20.17 15.07 22.03
CA PRO A 255 -19.36 16.28 21.78
C PRO A 255 -17.87 15.97 21.60
N ILE A 256 -17.17 16.78 20.80
CA ILE A 256 -15.75 16.58 20.50
C ILE A 256 -15.01 17.92 20.39
N SER A 257 -13.76 18.00 20.92
CA SER A 257 -12.92 19.17 20.71
C SER A 257 -12.37 19.21 19.27
N LYS A 258 -12.05 20.41 18.76
CA LYS A 258 -11.41 20.58 17.46
C LYS A 258 -10.19 19.68 17.30
N SER A 259 -9.31 19.65 18.29
CA SER A 259 -8.07 18.86 18.24
C SER A 259 -8.33 17.36 18.07
N ASN A 260 -9.30 16.84 18.83
CA ASN A 260 -9.71 15.43 18.69
C ASN A 260 -10.43 15.16 17.38
N LEU A 261 -11.27 16.09 16.92
CA LEU A 261 -11.95 15.96 15.63
C LEU A 261 -10.95 15.88 14.47
N VAL A 262 -9.92 16.74 14.46
CA VAL A 262 -8.83 16.68 13.47
C VAL A 262 -8.06 15.36 13.56
N LYS A 263 -7.70 14.93 14.79
CA LYS A 263 -6.97 13.69 15.02
C LYS A 263 -7.76 12.46 14.55
N ASP A 264 -9.04 12.37 14.93
CA ASP A 264 -9.83 11.16 14.73
C ASP A 264 -10.44 11.07 13.33
N GLN A 265 -10.71 12.23 12.68
CA GLN A 265 -11.42 12.28 11.41
C GLN A 265 -10.62 12.92 10.27
N GLY A 266 -9.57 13.69 10.58
CA GLY A 266 -8.82 14.48 9.60
C GLY A 266 -8.08 13.66 8.54
N TRP A 267 -7.85 12.37 8.78
CA TRP A 267 -7.22 11.44 7.84
C TRP A 267 -8.11 11.07 6.65
N LYS A 268 -9.44 11.26 6.79
CA LYS A 268 -10.43 10.98 5.75
C LYS A 268 -10.37 12.04 4.65
N VAL A 269 -10.96 11.72 3.51
CA VAL A 269 -11.07 12.65 2.39
C VAL A 269 -12.54 12.96 2.09
N PHE A 270 -12.80 14.11 1.50
CA PHE A 270 -14.12 14.54 1.04
C PHE A 270 -14.08 14.97 -0.42
N GLN A 271 -15.24 14.95 -1.10
CA GLN A 271 -15.40 15.46 -2.44
C GLN A 271 -15.59 16.98 -2.39
N ASP A 272 -14.59 17.72 -2.84
CA ASP A 272 -14.74 19.15 -3.16
C ASP A 272 -15.29 19.31 -4.59
N ASN A 273 -15.47 20.55 -5.06
CA ASN A 273 -16.07 20.85 -6.37
C ASN A 273 -15.41 20.09 -7.53
N ARG A 274 -14.10 19.99 -7.55
CA ARG A 274 -13.32 19.40 -8.66
C ARG A 274 -12.49 18.19 -8.29
N GLU A 275 -12.12 18.08 -7.01
CA GLU A 275 -11.14 17.11 -6.55
C GLU A 275 -11.50 16.55 -5.17
N VAL A 276 -10.83 15.48 -4.80
CA VAL A 276 -10.90 14.88 -3.47
C VAL A 276 -9.79 15.46 -2.61
N ARG A 277 -10.14 16.02 -1.45
CA ARG A 277 -9.24 16.70 -0.51
C ARG A 277 -9.33 16.10 0.88
N LYS A 278 -8.29 16.31 1.70
CA LYS A 278 -8.30 15.95 3.13
C LYS A 278 -9.33 16.75 3.91
N ILE A 279 -10.07 16.08 4.79
CA ILE A 279 -10.98 16.78 5.72
C ILE A 279 -10.17 17.68 6.68
N SER A 280 -8.96 17.25 7.12
CA SER A 280 -8.09 18.06 7.97
C SER A 280 -7.83 19.46 7.40
N ALA A 281 -7.66 19.60 6.09
CA ALA A 281 -7.44 20.89 5.44
C ALA A 281 -8.56 21.91 5.69
N VAL A 282 -9.76 21.44 6.02
CA VAL A 282 -10.92 22.26 6.38
C VAL A 282 -11.05 22.38 7.90
N LEU A 283 -10.99 21.26 8.63
CA LEU A 283 -11.17 21.24 10.08
C LEU A 283 -10.14 22.08 10.85
N GLU A 284 -8.90 22.09 10.39
CA GLU A 284 -7.82 22.88 11.00
C GLU A 284 -8.07 24.41 10.96
N LYS A 285 -8.87 24.87 10.02
CA LYS A 285 -9.20 26.29 9.85
C LYS A 285 -10.43 26.74 10.65
N LEU A 286 -11.19 25.79 11.20
CA LEU A 286 -12.35 26.09 12.03
C LEU A 286 -11.95 26.69 13.39
N PRO A 287 -12.87 27.39 14.09
CA PRO A 287 -12.63 27.90 15.45
C PRO A 287 -12.17 26.81 16.42
N ASP A 288 -11.27 27.18 17.35
CA ASP A 288 -10.81 26.27 18.41
C ASP A 288 -11.83 26.24 19.54
N GLN A 289 -12.73 25.25 19.48
CA GLN A 289 -13.84 25.06 20.40
C GLN A 289 -14.26 23.59 20.49
N ASN A 290 -15.20 23.29 21.39
CA ASN A 290 -15.91 22.03 21.40
C ASN A 290 -17.13 22.12 20.45
N TYR A 291 -17.32 21.09 19.67
CA TYR A 291 -18.49 20.88 18.81
C TYR A 291 -19.44 19.89 19.49
N ASN A 292 -20.66 20.33 19.77
CA ASN A 292 -21.61 19.56 20.56
C ASN A 292 -22.37 18.51 19.72
N SER A 293 -22.46 18.74 18.43
CA SER A 293 -23.13 17.85 17.47
C SER A 293 -22.59 18.04 16.07
N LEU A 294 -22.93 17.10 15.17
CA LEU A 294 -22.63 17.26 13.74
C LEU A 294 -23.29 18.52 13.16
N ASP A 295 -24.52 18.85 13.59
CA ASP A 295 -25.20 20.07 13.10
C ASP A 295 -24.54 21.36 13.59
N ASP A 296 -23.99 21.38 14.81
CA ASP A 296 -23.19 22.49 15.30
C ASP A 296 -21.93 22.69 14.42
N LEU A 297 -21.20 21.61 14.14
CA LEU A 297 -20.06 21.63 13.22
C LEU A 297 -20.45 22.12 11.81
N MET A 298 -21.56 21.61 11.27
CA MET A 298 -22.06 22.01 9.95
C MET A 298 -22.42 23.50 9.86
N THR A 299 -22.96 24.07 10.93
CA THR A 299 -23.24 25.50 11.03
C THR A 299 -21.93 26.30 10.90
N GLN A 300 -20.86 25.85 11.56
CA GLN A 300 -19.56 26.51 11.44
C GLN A 300 -18.97 26.36 10.03
N LEU A 301 -19.09 25.20 9.40
CA LEU A 301 -18.65 25.00 8.01
C LEU A 301 -19.41 25.90 7.01
N GLN A 302 -20.71 26.10 7.22
CA GLN A 302 -21.52 27.01 6.39
C GLN A 302 -21.13 28.46 6.56
N ASN A 303 -20.72 28.88 7.76
CA ASN A 303 -20.26 30.25 8.03
C ASN A 303 -18.87 30.53 7.40
N HIS A 304 -18.12 29.48 7.02
CA HIS A 304 -16.77 29.55 6.44
C HIS A 304 -16.75 28.97 5.02
N GLN A 305 -17.64 29.44 4.15
CA GLN A 305 -17.73 28.91 2.75
C GLN A 305 -16.48 29.18 1.91
N ASP A 306 -15.64 30.11 2.29
CA ASP A 306 -14.33 30.40 1.71
C ASP A 306 -13.39 29.17 1.79
N LEU A 307 -13.59 28.26 2.75
CA LEU A 307 -12.82 27.02 2.89
C LEU A 307 -12.99 26.04 1.72
N PHE A 308 -14.06 26.19 0.95
CA PHE A 308 -14.41 25.36 -0.21
C PHE A 308 -14.14 26.08 -1.55
N GLN A 309 -13.66 27.33 -1.50
CA GLN A 309 -13.22 28.05 -2.69
C GLN A 309 -11.74 27.75 -2.93
N THR A 310 -11.45 26.95 -3.95
CA THR A 310 -10.07 26.81 -4.47
C THR A 310 -9.74 28.04 -5.30
N ASN A 311 -8.64 28.72 -4.94
CA ASN A 311 -8.01 29.73 -5.80
C ASN A 311 -7.55 29.14 -7.12
#